data_6c187a375ca28db2c67a05afd4714445
#
_entry.id   6c187a375ca28db2c67a05afd4714445
#
_cell.length_a   1.000
_cell.length_b   1.000
_cell.length_c   1.000
_cell.angle_alpha   90.00
_cell.angle_beta   90.00
_cell.angle_gamma   90.00
#
_symmetry.space_group_name_H-M   'P 1'
#
loop_
_entity.id
_entity.type
_entity.pdbx_description
1 polymer ?
#
loop_
_entity_poly.entity_id
_entity_poly.type
_entity_poly.pdbx_seq_one_letter_code
_entity_poly.pdbx_strand_id
1 'polypeptide(L)'
;LGLLYLAEQDFEEGLGALKQAVTYFPKNPQTAPLTRRMTKAFHDIFVGGAAADMTPLNALGLYDRFRELTPVGKSGDQIIESLADRLVEVDLLDRAALLLQRQVRFRVKGAEKARVGARLALINLLNRRPPEALAALDASVAPGLGAGLAAARNRLRARAMFEMGDANSALVQINRDKSRDADELRADIHWRTQSWAQAAPVFERLVGKLGTDGRSLDDEAALLILNWVVSASMSEDRRSLAKARQRYGKSMRATPYGEAFELMTGDSNDDPLDFLSLSRRFEEIGRVKSFLTSYREKLKVGPLGATTTQ
;
A
#
# COMPACT_ATOMS: atom_id res chain seq x y z
N LEU A 1 -21.01 -18.77 -33.24
CA LEU A 1 -19.82 -19.41 -32.71
C LEU A 1 -19.23 -18.57 -31.55
N GLY A 2 -18.76 -17.34 -31.77
CA GLY A 2 -18.12 -16.52 -30.71
C GLY A 2 -18.99 -16.27 -29.48
N LEU A 3 -20.32 -16.10 -29.64
CA LEU A 3 -21.23 -15.96 -28.50
C LEU A 3 -21.42 -17.28 -27.71
N LEU A 4 -21.27 -18.44 -28.34
CA LEU A 4 -21.29 -19.74 -27.67
C LEU A 4 -20.03 -19.90 -26.81
N TYR A 5 -18.84 -19.60 -27.35
CA TYR A 5 -17.60 -19.62 -26.58
C TYR A 5 -17.66 -18.69 -25.36
N LEU A 6 -18.23 -17.47 -25.50
CA LEU A 6 -18.42 -16.59 -24.33
C LEU A 6 -19.36 -17.19 -23.27
N ALA A 7 -20.40 -17.91 -23.69
CA ALA A 7 -21.30 -18.59 -22.76
C ALA A 7 -20.63 -19.77 -22.03
N GLU A 8 -19.68 -20.43 -22.68
CA GLU A 8 -18.85 -21.50 -22.11
C GLU A 8 -17.62 -20.98 -21.33
N GLN A 9 -17.53 -19.65 -21.15
CA GLN A 9 -16.41 -18.96 -20.49
C GLN A 9 -15.04 -19.13 -21.21
N ASP A 10 -15.06 -19.55 -22.46
CA ASP A 10 -13.89 -19.48 -23.34
C ASP A 10 -13.78 -18.08 -23.93
N PHE A 11 -13.27 -17.17 -23.10
CA PHE A 11 -13.24 -15.74 -23.42
C PHE A 11 -12.28 -15.38 -24.56
N GLU A 12 -11.18 -16.11 -24.66
CA GLU A 12 -10.17 -15.83 -25.68
C GLU A 12 -10.70 -16.18 -27.07
N GLU A 13 -11.23 -17.38 -27.25
CA GLU A 13 -11.82 -17.81 -28.51
C GLU A 13 -13.10 -17.03 -28.82
N GLY A 14 -13.91 -16.76 -27.80
CA GLY A 14 -15.16 -16.01 -27.96
C GLY A 14 -14.96 -14.59 -28.46
N LEU A 15 -14.09 -13.83 -27.79
CA LEU A 15 -13.73 -12.46 -28.20
C LEU A 15 -12.95 -12.47 -29.51
N GLY A 16 -12.10 -13.46 -29.75
CA GLY A 16 -11.32 -13.63 -30.99
C GLY A 16 -12.23 -13.83 -32.21
N ALA A 17 -13.18 -14.76 -32.14
CA ALA A 17 -14.13 -15.02 -33.23
C ALA A 17 -15.02 -13.81 -33.52
N LEU A 18 -15.49 -13.09 -32.46
CA LEU A 18 -16.28 -11.89 -32.65
C LEU A 18 -15.47 -10.75 -33.22
N LYS A 19 -14.20 -10.57 -32.81
CA LYS A 19 -13.26 -9.56 -33.37
C LYS A 19 -13.01 -9.82 -34.86
N GLN A 20 -12.79 -11.06 -35.26
CA GLN A 20 -12.68 -11.41 -36.66
C GLN A 20 -13.93 -11.03 -37.48
N ALA A 21 -15.14 -11.39 -36.97
CA ALA A 21 -16.38 -11.05 -37.64
C ALA A 21 -16.55 -9.53 -37.84
N VAL A 22 -16.28 -8.74 -36.80
CA VAL A 22 -16.36 -7.26 -36.84
C VAL A 22 -15.32 -6.67 -37.81
N THR A 23 -14.12 -7.26 -37.85
CA THR A 23 -13.00 -6.78 -38.68
C THR A 23 -13.24 -7.09 -40.17
N TYR A 24 -13.69 -8.31 -40.51
CA TYR A 24 -13.90 -8.71 -41.89
C TYR A 24 -15.21 -8.17 -42.50
N PHE A 25 -16.20 -7.85 -41.65
CA PHE A 25 -17.50 -7.37 -42.12
C PHE A 25 -17.86 -6.01 -41.48
N PRO A 26 -17.06 -4.94 -41.68
CA PRO A 26 -17.23 -3.66 -40.97
C PRO A 26 -18.54 -2.94 -41.34
N LYS A 27 -19.07 -3.19 -42.52
CA LYS A 27 -20.32 -2.57 -43.03
C LYS A 27 -21.58 -3.38 -42.72
N ASN A 28 -21.45 -4.55 -42.05
CA ASN A 28 -22.63 -5.37 -41.70
C ASN A 28 -23.43 -4.68 -40.61
N PRO A 29 -24.78 -4.61 -40.69
CA PRO A 29 -25.63 -4.02 -39.70
C PRO A 29 -25.44 -4.61 -38.28
N GLN A 30 -25.00 -5.86 -38.18
CA GLN A 30 -24.74 -6.54 -36.91
C GLN A 30 -23.39 -6.14 -36.25
N THR A 31 -22.50 -5.45 -36.99
CA THR A 31 -21.17 -5.10 -36.46
C THR A 31 -21.26 -4.23 -35.19
N ALA A 32 -22.08 -3.19 -35.19
CA ALA A 32 -22.24 -2.32 -34.02
C ALA A 32 -22.89 -3.03 -32.81
N PRO A 33 -23.95 -3.84 -32.96
CA PRO A 33 -24.47 -4.70 -31.88
C PRO A 33 -23.42 -5.68 -31.35
N LEU A 34 -22.63 -6.33 -32.20
CA LEU A 34 -21.58 -7.26 -31.79
C LEU A 34 -20.48 -6.57 -31.01
N THR A 35 -20.02 -5.39 -31.47
CA THR A 35 -19.02 -4.60 -30.76
C THR A 35 -19.48 -4.24 -29.33
N ARG A 36 -20.75 -3.81 -29.18
CA ARG A 36 -21.33 -3.55 -27.83
C ARG A 36 -21.34 -4.80 -26.95
N ARG A 37 -21.70 -5.95 -27.51
CA ARG A 37 -21.67 -7.23 -26.75
C ARG A 37 -20.26 -7.62 -26.35
N MET A 38 -19.27 -7.45 -27.24
CA MET A 38 -17.85 -7.68 -26.91
C MET A 38 -17.39 -6.76 -25.78
N THR A 39 -17.68 -5.44 -25.86
CA THR A 39 -17.32 -4.47 -24.82
C THR A 39 -17.98 -4.82 -23.48
N LYS A 40 -19.26 -5.24 -23.51
CA LYS A 40 -19.95 -5.68 -22.29
C LYS A 40 -19.31 -6.95 -21.73
N ALA A 41 -19.10 -7.97 -22.54
CA ALA A 41 -18.44 -9.21 -22.10
C ALA A 41 -17.04 -8.93 -21.52
N PHE A 42 -16.27 -8.08 -22.17
CA PHE A 42 -14.94 -7.67 -21.69
C PHE A 42 -15.02 -6.96 -20.32
N HIS A 43 -15.99 -6.08 -20.12
CA HIS A 43 -16.23 -5.47 -18.82
C HIS A 43 -16.62 -6.53 -17.76
N ASP A 44 -17.57 -7.42 -18.08
CA ASP A 44 -18.06 -8.44 -17.16
C ASP A 44 -16.94 -9.44 -16.75
N ILE A 45 -15.98 -9.71 -17.65
CA ILE A 45 -14.82 -10.55 -17.37
C ILE A 45 -13.97 -9.91 -16.23
N PHE A 46 -13.67 -8.62 -16.31
CA PHE A 46 -12.71 -7.98 -15.39
C PHE A 46 -13.35 -7.37 -14.13
N VAL A 47 -14.61 -6.94 -14.20
CA VAL A 47 -15.32 -6.23 -13.13
C VAL A 47 -16.46 -7.07 -12.57
N GLY A 48 -17.15 -7.82 -13.42
CA GLY A 48 -18.27 -8.68 -13.05
C GLY A 48 -17.89 -10.02 -12.41
N GLY A 49 -16.59 -10.30 -12.25
CA GLY A 49 -16.10 -11.53 -11.60
C GLY A 49 -16.08 -12.77 -12.51
N ALA A 50 -16.42 -12.66 -13.80
CA ALA A 50 -16.42 -13.81 -14.72
C ALA A 50 -15.01 -14.40 -14.96
N ALA A 51 -13.95 -13.65 -14.67
CA ALA A 51 -12.56 -14.12 -14.74
C ALA A 51 -11.95 -14.36 -13.36
N ALA A 52 -12.73 -14.57 -12.31
CA ALA A 52 -12.20 -14.80 -10.95
C ALA A 52 -11.24 -15.99 -10.91
N ASP A 53 -11.56 -17.06 -11.64
CA ASP A 53 -10.76 -18.29 -11.72
C ASP A 53 -9.57 -18.20 -12.72
N MET A 54 -9.52 -17.14 -13.52
CA MET A 54 -8.45 -16.92 -14.49
C MET A 54 -7.17 -16.48 -13.76
N THR A 55 -6.02 -17.06 -14.12
CA THR A 55 -4.74 -16.59 -13.57
C THR A 55 -4.49 -15.13 -13.95
N PRO A 56 -3.82 -14.32 -13.09
CA PRO A 56 -3.53 -12.92 -13.40
C PRO A 56 -2.76 -12.72 -14.72
N LEU A 57 -1.87 -13.65 -15.09
CA LEU A 57 -1.14 -13.61 -16.37
C LEU A 57 -2.05 -13.86 -17.58
N ASN A 58 -2.97 -14.81 -17.47
CA ASN A 58 -3.94 -15.06 -18.54
C ASN A 58 -4.90 -13.87 -18.67
N ALA A 59 -5.34 -13.29 -17.57
CA ALA A 59 -6.15 -12.07 -17.56
C ALA A 59 -5.42 -10.90 -18.22
N LEU A 60 -4.12 -10.73 -17.95
CA LEU A 60 -3.28 -9.71 -18.60
C LEU A 60 -3.15 -9.97 -20.11
N GLY A 61 -2.90 -11.22 -20.52
CA GLY A 61 -2.82 -11.61 -21.92
C GLY A 61 -4.12 -11.31 -22.66
N LEU A 62 -5.26 -11.67 -22.06
CA LEU A 62 -6.58 -11.37 -22.59
C LEU A 62 -6.81 -9.85 -22.72
N TYR A 63 -6.44 -9.08 -21.68
CA TYR A 63 -6.52 -7.62 -21.71
C TYR A 63 -5.66 -7.03 -22.82
N ASP A 64 -4.41 -7.43 -22.95
CA ASP A 64 -3.50 -6.89 -23.98
C ASP A 64 -3.97 -7.22 -25.40
N ARG A 65 -4.57 -8.41 -25.62
CA ARG A 65 -5.10 -8.85 -26.93
C ARG A 65 -6.35 -8.09 -27.35
N PHE A 66 -7.18 -7.66 -26.37
CA PHE A 66 -8.48 -7.01 -26.64
C PHE A 66 -8.59 -5.63 -25.99
N ARG A 67 -7.49 -4.96 -25.72
CA ARG A 67 -7.46 -3.65 -25.01
C ARG A 67 -8.28 -2.56 -25.69
N GLU A 68 -8.52 -2.65 -26.99
CA GLU A 68 -9.38 -1.74 -27.75
C GLU A 68 -10.85 -1.81 -27.30
N LEU A 69 -11.26 -2.90 -26.64
CA LEU A 69 -12.59 -3.05 -26.07
C LEU A 69 -12.74 -2.34 -24.71
N THR A 70 -11.64 -1.82 -24.15
CA THR A 70 -11.69 -1.09 -22.86
C THR A 70 -12.54 0.18 -23.01
N PRO A 71 -13.70 0.28 -22.34
CA PRO A 71 -14.57 1.43 -22.44
C PRO A 71 -13.87 2.74 -22.08
N VAL A 72 -14.35 3.86 -22.63
CA VAL A 72 -13.89 5.19 -22.23
C VAL A 72 -14.53 5.56 -20.89
N GLY A 73 -13.78 6.26 -20.03
CA GLY A 73 -14.26 6.74 -18.73
C GLY A 73 -14.21 5.67 -17.63
N LYS A 74 -14.99 5.87 -16.58
CA LYS A 74 -14.89 5.14 -15.30
C LYS A 74 -14.92 3.63 -15.43
N SER A 75 -15.79 3.08 -16.29
CA SER A 75 -15.91 1.63 -16.47
C SER A 75 -14.63 1.00 -16.99
N GLY A 76 -13.97 1.62 -17.97
CA GLY A 76 -12.69 1.13 -18.48
C GLY A 76 -11.54 1.35 -17.48
N ASP A 77 -11.60 2.42 -16.69
CA ASP A 77 -10.61 2.68 -15.66
C ASP A 77 -10.70 1.64 -14.53
N GLN A 78 -11.92 1.19 -14.17
CA GLN A 78 -12.13 0.10 -13.22
C GLN A 78 -11.53 -1.23 -13.71
N ILE A 79 -11.66 -1.55 -15.00
CA ILE A 79 -11.03 -2.75 -15.59
C ILE A 79 -9.50 -2.73 -15.36
N ILE A 80 -8.86 -1.60 -15.68
CA ILE A 80 -7.41 -1.45 -15.54
C ILE A 80 -6.97 -1.58 -14.08
N GLU A 81 -7.70 -0.94 -13.17
CA GLU A 81 -7.40 -0.99 -11.74
C GLU A 81 -7.60 -2.37 -11.14
N SER A 82 -8.71 -3.05 -11.47
CA SER A 82 -8.96 -4.43 -11.03
C SER A 82 -7.86 -5.38 -11.51
N LEU A 83 -7.42 -5.25 -12.75
CA LEU A 83 -6.33 -6.05 -13.27
C LEU A 83 -5.00 -5.71 -12.58
N ALA A 84 -4.71 -4.44 -12.34
CA ALA A 84 -3.51 -4.02 -11.63
C ALA A 84 -3.48 -4.58 -10.20
N ASP A 85 -4.62 -4.58 -9.49
CA ASP A 85 -4.74 -5.14 -8.14
C ASP A 85 -4.43 -6.65 -8.12
N ARG A 86 -4.99 -7.40 -9.06
CA ARG A 86 -4.71 -8.83 -9.22
C ARG A 86 -3.23 -9.12 -9.50
N LEU A 87 -2.58 -8.28 -10.30
CA LEU A 87 -1.14 -8.42 -10.57
C LEU A 87 -0.30 -8.11 -9.33
N VAL A 88 -0.71 -7.13 -8.50
CA VAL A 88 -0.06 -6.82 -7.22
C VAL A 88 -0.20 -7.99 -6.23
N GLU A 89 -1.35 -8.68 -6.21
CA GLU A 89 -1.58 -9.83 -5.33
C GLU A 89 -0.60 -10.99 -5.57
N VAL A 90 -0.18 -11.18 -6.83
CA VAL A 90 0.79 -12.22 -7.22
C VAL A 90 2.20 -11.67 -7.45
N ASP A 91 2.49 -10.47 -6.92
CA ASP A 91 3.80 -9.81 -6.96
C ASP A 91 4.32 -9.44 -8.37
N LEU A 92 3.43 -9.33 -9.35
CA LEU A 92 3.76 -8.88 -10.71
C LEU A 92 3.76 -7.35 -10.80
N LEU A 93 4.54 -6.71 -9.93
CA LEU A 93 4.55 -5.27 -9.69
C LEU A 93 4.93 -4.44 -10.94
N ASP A 94 5.88 -4.92 -11.74
CA ASP A 94 6.27 -4.24 -12.99
C ASP A 94 5.10 -4.16 -13.99
N ARG A 95 4.32 -5.22 -14.10
CA ARG A 95 3.18 -5.27 -15.00
C ARG A 95 2.05 -4.37 -14.51
N ALA A 96 1.77 -4.40 -13.22
CA ALA A 96 0.81 -3.50 -12.59
C ALA A 96 1.20 -2.02 -12.77
N ALA A 97 2.46 -1.68 -12.52
CA ALA A 97 2.98 -0.33 -12.72
C ALA A 97 2.81 0.16 -14.17
N LEU A 98 3.12 -0.69 -15.16
CA LEU A 98 2.97 -0.35 -16.58
C LEU A 98 1.51 -0.06 -16.95
N LEU A 99 0.56 -0.82 -16.44
CA LEU A 99 -0.88 -0.59 -16.67
C LEU A 99 -1.31 0.78 -16.13
N LEU A 100 -0.99 1.07 -14.85
CA LEU A 100 -1.36 2.34 -14.23
C LEU A 100 -0.60 3.53 -14.83
N GLN A 101 0.64 3.35 -15.26
CA GLN A 101 1.40 4.39 -15.96
C GLN A 101 0.72 4.83 -17.25
N ARG A 102 0.24 3.86 -18.06
CA ARG A 102 -0.54 4.15 -19.29
C ARG A 102 -1.86 4.85 -18.95
N GLN A 103 -2.54 4.44 -17.88
CA GLN A 103 -3.78 5.06 -17.44
C GLN A 103 -3.54 6.52 -17.03
N VAL A 104 -2.53 6.81 -16.20
CA VAL A 104 -2.14 8.17 -15.80
C VAL A 104 -1.80 9.05 -17.01
N ARG A 105 -1.13 8.49 -18.00
CA ARG A 105 -0.67 9.24 -19.18
C ARG A 105 -1.78 9.57 -20.15
N PHE A 106 -2.74 8.67 -20.37
CA PHE A 106 -3.63 8.74 -21.53
C PHE A 106 -5.12 8.77 -21.19
N ARG A 107 -5.54 8.37 -19.98
CA ARG A 107 -6.96 8.12 -19.71
C ARG A 107 -7.55 9.04 -18.66
N VAL A 108 -6.86 9.26 -17.55
CA VAL A 108 -7.41 9.98 -16.39
C VAL A 108 -6.91 11.43 -16.29
N LYS A 109 -7.74 12.31 -15.71
CA LYS A 109 -7.45 13.73 -15.52
C LYS A 109 -7.82 14.19 -14.10
N GLY A 110 -7.37 15.38 -13.70
CA GLY A 110 -7.75 16.00 -12.42
C GLY A 110 -7.45 15.12 -11.20
N ALA A 111 -8.37 15.09 -10.25
CA ALA A 111 -8.21 14.34 -9.00
C ALA A 111 -8.05 12.84 -9.23
N GLU A 112 -8.72 12.30 -10.25
CA GLU A 112 -8.59 10.87 -10.61
C GLU A 112 -7.17 10.54 -11.10
N LYS A 113 -6.56 11.42 -11.91
CA LYS A 113 -5.15 11.27 -12.30
C LYS A 113 -4.23 11.28 -11.08
N ALA A 114 -4.50 12.16 -10.11
CA ALA A 114 -3.73 12.22 -8.87
C ALA A 114 -3.89 10.96 -8.01
N ARG A 115 -5.08 10.36 -7.97
CA ARG A 115 -5.37 9.12 -7.24
C ARG A 115 -4.65 7.94 -7.88
N VAL A 116 -4.81 7.73 -9.19
CA VAL A 116 -4.15 6.65 -9.92
C VAL A 116 -2.62 6.80 -9.88
N GLY A 117 -2.13 8.04 -9.97
CA GLY A 117 -0.70 8.33 -9.83
C GLY A 117 -0.13 8.01 -8.44
N ALA A 118 -0.92 8.21 -7.38
CA ALA A 118 -0.55 7.77 -6.04
C ALA A 118 -0.51 6.24 -5.91
N ARG A 119 -1.44 5.51 -6.53
CA ARG A 119 -1.40 4.05 -6.61
C ARG A 119 -0.16 3.56 -7.37
N LEU A 120 0.15 4.18 -8.50
CA LEU A 120 1.36 3.88 -9.27
C LEU A 120 2.63 4.12 -8.44
N ALA A 121 2.69 5.23 -7.70
CA ALA A 121 3.82 5.53 -6.81
C ALA A 121 3.98 4.47 -5.72
N LEU A 122 2.88 4.01 -5.11
CA LEU A 122 2.90 2.96 -4.11
C LEU A 122 3.41 1.63 -4.70
N ILE A 123 2.94 1.23 -5.89
CA ILE A 123 3.42 0.00 -6.56
C ILE A 123 4.92 0.11 -6.86
N ASN A 124 5.41 1.28 -7.31
CA ASN A 124 6.83 1.49 -7.52
C ASN A 124 7.64 1.39 -6.22
N LEU A 125 7.11 1.89 -5.09
CA LEU A 125 7.75 1.72 -3.77
C LEU A 125 7.78 0.25 -3.34
N LEU A 126 6.70 -0.50 -3.53
CA LEU A 126 6.66 -1.95 -3.29
C LEU A 126 7.72 -2.67 -4.14
N ASN A 127 7.92 -2.21 -5.37
CA ASN A 127 8.90 -2.73 -6.33
C ASN A 127 10.32 -2.18 -6.09
N ARG A 128 10.57 -1.49 -4.98
CA ARG A 128 11.88 -0.89 -4.62
C ARG A 128 12.41 0.09 -5.67
N ARG A 129 11.52 0.85 -6.30
CA ARG A 129 11.83 1.88 -7.32
C ARG A 129 11.38 3.27 -6.84
N PRO A 130 12.01 3.84 -5.82
CA PRO A 130 11.60 5.14 -5.28
C PRO A 130 11.73 6.31 -6.27
N PRO A 131 12.71 6.37 -7.22
CA PRO A 131 12.72 7.42 -8.24
C PRO A 131 11.48 7.41 -9.12
N GLU A 132 11.04 6.23 -9.55
CA GLU A 132 9.83 6.05 -10.37
C GLU A 132 8.56 6.38 -9.58
N ALA A 133 8.57 6.18 -8.26
CA ALA A 133 7.47 6.60 -7.39
C ALA A 133 7.36 8.13 -7.36
N LEU A 134 8.46 8.86 -7.22
CA LEU A 134 8.48 10.32 -7.30
C LEU A 134 8.01 10.81 -8.68
N ALA A 135 8.52 10.22 -9.75
CA ALA A 135 8.12 10.56 -11.12
C ALA A 135 6.62 10.35 -11.35
N ALA A 136 6.04 9.28 -10.79
CA ALA A 136 4.60 9.00 -10.87
C ALA A 136 3.76 10.07 -10.15
N LEU A 137 4.21 10.51 -8.96
CA LEU A 137 3.57 11.60 -8.21
C LEU A 137 3.65 12.92 -8.97
N ASP A 138 4.79 13.24 -9.58
CA ASP A 138 4.99 14.47 -10.32
C ASP A 138 4.19 14.51 -11.63
N ALA A 139 4.17 13.40 -12.36
CA ALA A 139 3.39 13.27 -13.59
C ALA A 139 1.86 13.33 -13.37
N SER A 140 1.41 13.19 -12.14
CA SER A 140 -0.01 13.15 -11.75
C SER A 140 -0.43 14.27 -10.81
N VAL A 141 0.24 15.41 -10.84
CA VAL A 141 -0.17 16.59 -10.09
C VAL A 141 -1.52 17.11 -10.60
N ALA A 142 -2.40 17.45 -9.67
CA ALA A 142 -3.68 18.07 -9.97
C ALA A 142 -4.04 19.10 -8.87
N PRO A 143 -4.70 20.21 -9.23
CA PRO A 143 -5.19 21.18 -8.26
C PRO A 143 -6.43 20.67 -7.52
N GLY A 144 -6.73 21.26 -6.34
CA GLY A 144 -7.98 21.05 -5.63
C GLY A 144 -8.18 19.63 -5.08
N LEU A 145 -7.11 18.93 -4.72
CA LEU A 145 -7.21 17.60 -4.13
C LEU A 145 -7.84 17.66 -2.73
N GLY A 146 -8.72 16.72 -2.44
CA GLY A 146 -9.21 16.51 -1.08
C GLY A 146 -8.06 16.22 -0.10
N ALA A 147 -8.21 16.70 1.15
CA ALA A 147 -7.15 16.62 2.17
C ALA A 147 -6.59 15.22 2.36
N GLY A 148 -7.44 14.18 2.34
CA GLY A 148 -7.01 12.79 2.49
C GLY A 148 -6.07 12.32 1.38
N LEU A 149 -6.42 12.60 0.11
CA LEU A 149 -5.58 12.22 -1.03
C LEU A 149 -4.27 13.03 -1.05
N ALA A 150 -4.34 14.32 -0.75
CA ALA A 150 -3.15 15.18 -0.67
C ALA A 150 -2.18 14.66 0.40
N ALA A 151 -2.67 14.34 1.60
CA ALA A 151 -1.88 13.77 2.70
C ALA A 151 -1.27 12.41 2.31
N ALA A 152 -2.06 11.50 1.71
CA ALA A 152 -1.56 10.21 1.25
C ALA A 152 -0.42 10.36 0.22
N ARG A 153 -0.57 11.27 -0.75
CA ARG A 153 0.47 11.57 -1.74
C ARG A 153 1.74 12.13 -1.09
N ASN A 154 1.60 13.01 -0.09
CA ASN A 154 2.74 13.56 0.65
C ASN A 154 3.49 12.46 1.43
N ARG A 155 2.77 11.52 2.05
CA ARG A 155 3.40 10.38 2.74
C ARG A 155 4.14 9.46 1.78
N LEU A 156 3.57 9.18 0.59
CA LEU A 156 4.26 8.40 -0.45
C LEU A 156 5.52 9.10 -0.95
N ARG A 157 5.47 10.44 -1.14
CA ARG A 157 6.63 11.24 -1.51
C ARG A 157 7.70 11.19 -0.43
N ALA A 158 7.34 11.37 0.83
CA ALA A 158 8.24 11.25 1.96
C ALA A 158 8.90 9.87 2.04
N ARG A 159 8.11 8.81 1.83
CA ARG A 159 8.65 7.44 1.79
C ARG A 159 9.67 7.27 0.67
N ALA A 160 9.37 7.75 -0.53
CA ALA A 160 10.29 7.67 -1.66
C ALA A 160 11.60 8.43 -1.39
N MET A 161 11.52 9.66 -0.83
CA MET A 161 12.70 10.44 -0.43
C MET A 161 13.54 9.68 0.60
N PHE A 162 12.90 9.08 1.61
CA PHE A 162 13.59 8.29 2.62
C PHE A 162 14.29 7.06 2.05
N GLU A 163 13.64 6.31 1.16
CA GLU A 163 14.26 5.15 0.50
C GLU A 163 15.42 5.54 -0.44
N MET A 164 15.48 6.82 -0.86
CA MET A 164 16.62 7.40 -1.58
C MET A 164 17.71 7.95 -0.66
N GLY A 165 17.56 7.83 0.66
CA GLY A 165 18.54 8.27 1.66
C GLY A 165 18.30 9.70 2.18
N ASP A 166 17.29 10.42 1.71
CA ASP A 166 16.99 11.79 2.18
C ASP A 166 15.93 11.79 3.29
N ALA A 167 16.36 11.41 4.49
CA ALA A 167 15.49 11.37 5.67
C ALA A 167 14.99 12.75 6.08
N ASN A 168 15.81 13.80 5.92
CA ASN A 168 15.46 15.16 6.32
C ASN A 168 14.30 15.71 5.48
N SER A 169 14.42 15.65 4.15
CA SER A 169 13.33 16.06 3.26
C SER A 169 12.05 15.24 3.45
N ALA A 170 12.20 13.94 3.72
CA ALA A 170 11.06 13.08 4.03
C ALA A 170 10.30 13.56 5.28
N LEU A 171 11.00 13.87 6.37
CA LEU A 171 10.39 14.39 7.60
C LEU A 171 9.73 15.76 7.40
N VAL A 172 10.37 16.65 6.64
CA VAL A 172 9.79 17.96 6.28
C VAL A 172 8.50 17.80 5.51
N GLN A 173 8.46 16.85 4.55
CA GLN A 173 7.27 16.60 3.72
C GLN A 173 6.03 16.22 4.51
N ILE A 174 6.18 15.56 5.65
CA ILE A 174 5.08 15.09 6.51
C ILE A 174 4.94 15.87 7.82
N ASN A 175 5.68 16.96 8.04
CA ASN A 175 5.76 17.65 9.32
C ASN A 175 4.39 18.11 9.87
N ARG A 176 3.47 18.50 8.98
CA ARG A 176 2.11 18.98 9.31
C ARG A 176 1.07 17.87 9.41
N ASP A 177 1.36 16.69 8.93
CA ASP A 177 0.45 15.54 8.98
C ASP A 177 0.47 14.92 10.39
N LYS A 178 -0.66 14.99 11.10
CA LYS A 178 -0.84 14.46 12.47
C LYS A 178 -1.53 13.09 12.48
N SER A 179 -1.71 12.49 11.33
CA SER A 179 -2.33 11.17 11.22
C SER A 179 -1.42 10.07 11.80
N ARG A 180 -2.05 8.96 12.19
CA ARG A 180 -1.34 7.75 12.61
C ARG A 180 -0.37 7.26 11.52
N ASP A 181 -0.80 7.30 10.25
CA ASP A 181 0.03 6.90 9.10
C ASP A 181 1.32 7.72 8.98
N ALA A 182 1.23 9.03 9.27
CA ALA A 182 2.40 9.90 9.25
C ALA A 182 3.32 9.63 10.45
N ASP A 183 2.75 9.31 11.63
CA ASP A 183 3.54 8.92 12.80
C ASP A 183 4.23 7.56 12.60
N GLU A 184 3.57 6.59 11.95
CA GLU A 184 4.20 5.31 11.56
C GLU A 184 5.41 5.53 10.63
N LEU A 185 5.28 6.43 9.64
CA LEU A 185 6.41 6.77 8.77
C LEU A 185 7.52 7.52 9.51
N ARG A 186 7.18 8.47 10.42
CA ARG A 186 8.17 9.14 11.28
C ARG A 186 8.92 8.17 12.17
N ALA A 187 8.19 7.22 12.78
CA ALA A 187 8.79 6.20 13.63
C ALA A 187 9.80 5.35 12.84
N ASP A 188 9.42 4.89 11.64
CA ASP A 188 10.32 4.11 10.77
C ASP A 188 11.56 4.92 10.37
N ILE A 189 11.39 6.19 9.97
CA ILE A 189 12.51 7.07 9.62
C ILE A 189 13.45 7.25 10.82
N HIS A 190 12.93 7.66 11.98
CA HIS A 190 13.76 7.90 13.17
C HIS A 190 14.43 6.63 13.68
N TRP A 191 13.73 5.48 13.61
CA TRP A 191 14.30 4.19 13.97
C TRP A 191 15.49 3.81 13.08
N ARG A 192 15.30 3.84 11.75
CA ARG A 192 16.34 3.45 10.78
C ARG A 192 17.51 4.44 10.73
N THR A 193 17.28 5.69 11.11
CA THR A 193 18.35 6.71 11.26
C THR A 193 18.94 6.75 12.69
N GLN A 194 18.52 5.83 13.58
CA GLN A 194 18.96 5.76 14.98
C GLN A 194 18.75 7.09 15.74
N SER A 195 17.77 7.87 15.33
CA SER A 195 17.40 9.14 15.97
C SER A 195 16.48 8.89 17.16
N TRP A 196 17.03 8.24 18.22
CA TRP A 196 16.26 7.67 19.32
C TRP A 196 15.45 8.69 20.10
N ALA A 197 16.04 9.84 20.40
CA ALA A 197 15.36 10.91 21.11
C ALA A 197 14.13 11.47 20.36
N GLN A 198 14.13 11.40 19.04
CA GLN A 198 13.00 11.77 18.20
C GLN A 198 12.02 10.60 17.99
N ALA A 199 12.51 9.37 18.01
CA ALA A 199 11.69 8.16 17.87
C ALA A 199 10.78 7.93 19.07
N ALA A 200 11.31 8.05 20.31
CA ALA A 200 10.59 7.76 21.54
C ALA A 200 9.23 8.50 21.65
N PRO A 201 9.12 9.82 21.46
CA PRO A 201 7.82 10.50 21.55
C PRO A 201 6.86 10.12 20.39
N VAL A 202 7.38 9.68 19.25
CA VAL A 202 6.54 9.20 18.13
C VAL A 202 5.94 7.84 18.50
N PHE A 203 6.75 6.90 18.98
CA PHE A 203 6.25 5.60 19.42
C PHE A 203 5.29 5.75 20.59
N GLU A 204 5.52 6.66 21.54
CA GLU A 204 4.59 6.94 22.62
C GLU A 204 3.19 7.36 22.09
N ARG A 205 3.14 8.20 21.06
CA ARG A 205 1.86 8.56 20.42
C ARG A 205 1.20 7.38 19.71
N LEU A 206 1.97 6.55 19.02
CA LEU A 206 1.47 5.36 18.32
C LEU A 206 0.90 4.33 19.29
N VAL A 207 1.59 4.11 20.42
CA VAL A 207 1.13 3.24 21.51
C VAL A 207 -0.18 3.78 22.09
N GLY A 208 -0.29 5.09 22.30
CA GLY A 208 -1.52 5.75 22.75
C GLY A 208 -2.13 5.10 23.98
N LYS A 209 -3.33 4.52 23.86
CA LYS A 209 -4.07 3.85 24.93
C LYS A 209 -4.12 2.32 24.76
N LEU A 210 -3.24 1.72 23.99
CA LEU A 210 -3.22 0.26 23.79
C LEU A 210 -3.09 -0.45 25.16
N GLY A 211 -3.86 -1.51 25.35
CA GLY A 211 -3.78 -2.37 26.54
C GLY A 211 -4.15 -1.71 27.87
N THR A 212 -4.71 -0.48 27.90
CA THR A 212 -5.12 0.19 29.14
C THR A 212 -6.54 -0.17 29.59
N ASP A 213 -7.30 -0.86 28.75
CA ASP A 213 -8.68 -1.29 28.96
C ASP A 213 -8.80 -2.72 29.52
N GLY A 214 -7.68 -3.29 29.98
CA GLY A 214 -7.62 -4.64 30.54
C GLY A 214 -7.61 -5.78 29.52
N ARG A 215 -7.59 -5.46 28.23
CA ARG A 215 -7.42 -6.46 27.15
C ARG A 215 -5.97 -6.92 27.08
N SER A 216 -5.77 -8.16 26.68
CA SER A 216 -4.43 -8.67 26.34
C SER A 216 -3.85 -7.88 25.17
N LEU A 217 -2.55 -7.60 25.24
CA LEU A 217 -1.83 -7.03 24.10
C LEU A 217 -1.70 -8.11 23.01
N ASP A 218 -2.01 -7.72 21.78
CA ASP A 218 -1.55 -8.50 20.64
C ASP A 218 -0.06 -8.25 20.35
N ASP A 219 0.54 -9.06 19.49
CA ASP A 219 1.97 -8.99 19.19
C ASP A 219 2.37 -7.65 18.60
N GLU A 220 1.50 -7.01 17.80
CA GLU A 220 1.76 -5.71 17.18
C GLU A 220 1.80 -4.59 18.23
N ALA A 221 0.84 -4.58 19.14
CA ALA A 221 0.80 -3.62 20.26
C ALA A 221 2.00 -3.80 21.20
N ALA A 222 2.34 -5.05 21.54
CA ALA A 222 3.47 -5.36 22.39
C ALA A 222 4.80 -4.92 21.74
N LEU A 223 4.95 -5.12 20.43
CA LEU A 223 6.13 -4.68 19.68
C LEU A 223 6.24 -3.15 19.60
N LEU A 224 5.13 -2.42 19.42
CA LEU A 224 5.13 -0.96 19.46
C LEU A 224 5.57 -0.42 20.82
N ILE A 225 5.10 -1.03 21.91
CA ILE A 225 5.50 -0.68 23.28
C ILE A 225 6.98 -0.95 23.47
N LEU A 226 7.48 -2.10 22.98
CA LEU A 226 8.90 -2.43 23.06
C LEU A 226 9.76 -1.41 22.29
N ASN A 227 9.37 -1.04 21.08
CA ASN A 227 10.09 -0.03 20.28
C ASN A 227 10.12 1.35 20.96
N TRP A 228 9.04 1.71 21.66
CA TRP A 228 9.05 2.90 22.50
C TRP A 228 10.10 2.80 23.61
N VAL A 229 10.10 1.68 24.35
CA VAL A 229 11.04 1.46 25.47
C VAL A 229 12.48 1.40 24.97
N VAL A 230 12.77 0.71 23.85
CA VAL A 230 14.09 0.71 23.22
C VAL A 230 14.55 2.13 22.87
N SER A 231 13.68 2.90 22.21
CA SER A 231 14.02 4.28 21.83
C SER A 231 14.27 5.17 23.05
N ALA A 232 13.47 5.01 24.11
CA ALA A 232 13.64 5.75 25.36
C ALA A 232 14.92 5.34 26.09
N SER A 233 15.25 4.06 26.10
CA SER A 233 16.51 3.55 26.71
C SER A 233 17.72 4.05 25.96
N MET A 234 17.72 3.96 24.62
CA MET A 234 18.83 4.45 23.77
C MET A 234 19.02 5.96 23.80
N SER A 235 18.00 6.72 24.20
CA SER A 235 18.08 8.17 24.41
C SER A 235 18.21 8.58 25.88
N GLU A 236 18.39 7.62 26.80
CA GLU A 236 18.49 7.81 28.25
C GLU A 236 17.28 8.55 28.86
N ASP A 237 16.11 8.44 28.22
CA ASP A 237 14.85 9.06 28.71
C ASP A 237 14.22 8.24 29.84
N ARG A 238 14.75 8.40 31.03
CA ARG A 238 14.25 7.73 32.25
C ARG A 238 12.77 8.02 32.54
N ARG A 239 12.23 9.17 32.11
CA ARG A 239 10.80 9.50 32.33
C ARG A 239 9.92 8.62 31.48
N SER A 240 10.25 8.46 30.21
CA SER A 240 9.51 7.56 29.31
C SER A 240 9.61 6.11 29.75
N LEU A 241 10.77 5.65 30.23
CA LEU A 241 10.95 4.30 30.80
C LEU A 241 10.07 4.06 32.02
N ALA A 242 10.09 4.97 33.00
CA ALA A 242 9.23 4.88 34.19
C ALA A 242 7.74 4.88 33.83
N LYS A 243 7.34 5.73 32.90
CA LYS A 243 5.97 5.81 32.40
C LYS A 243 5.54 4.52 31.70
N ALA A 244 6.40 3.94 30.85
CA ALA A 244 6.14 2.68 30.17
C ALA A 244 5.98 1.53 31.19
N ARG A 245 6.88 1.44 32.17
CA ARG A 245 6.83 0.44 33.26
C ARG A 245 5.54 0.53 34.05
N GLN A 246 5.17 1.73 34.50
CA GLN A 246 3.95 1.96 35.26
C GLN A 246 2.71 1.54 34.46
N ARG A 247 2.67 1.86 33.19
CA ARG A 247 1.49 1.71 32.35
C ARG A 247 1.33 0.31 31.76
N TYR A 248 2.41 -0.32 31.36
CA TYR A 248 2.41 -1.55 30.59
C TYR A 248 3.10 -2.74 31.25
N GLY A 249 3.78 -2.56 32.40
CA GLY A 249 4.54 -3.63 33.06
C GLY A 249 3.75 -4.91 33.29
N LYS A 250 2.48 -4.79 33.71
CA LYS A 250 1.62 -5.96 33.92
C LYS A 250 1.21 -6.64 32.63
N SER A 251 0.85 -5.87 31.61
CA SER A 251 0.38 -6.40 30.31
C SER A 251 1.53 -6.97 29.49
N MET A 252 2.72 -6.38 29.55
CA MET A 252 3.90 -6.84 28.82
C MET A 252 4.45 -8.17 29.34
N ARG A 253 4.33 -8.47 30.65
CA ARG A 253 4.75 -9.77 31.23
C ARG A 253 4.09 -10.98 30.58
N ALA A 254 2.87 -10.82 30.07
CA ALA A 254 2.13 -11.89 29.42
C ALA A 254 2.48 -12.03 27.93
N THR A 255 3.42 -11.26 27.42
CA THR A 255 3.86 -11.28 26.02
C THR A 255 5.25 -11.91 25.85
N PRO A 256 5.63 -12.35 24.66
CA PRO A 256 6.98 -12.85 24.39
C PRO A 256 8.10 -11.82 24.67
N TYR A 257 7.75 -10.55 24.80
CA TYR A 257 8.68 -9.43 25.01
C TYR A 257 8.80 -8.99 26.46
N GLY A 258 8.15 -9.71 27.41
CA GLY A 258 8.07 -9.32 28.81
C GLY A 258 9.42 -9.20 29.49
N GLU A 259 10.31 -10.17 29.32
CA GLU A 259 11.66 -10.16 29.90
C GLU A 259 12.49 -8.97 29.42
N ALA A 260 12.48 -8.71 28.11
CA ALA A 260 13.17 -7.59 27.53
C ALA A 260 12.62 -6.24 27.99
N PHE A 261 11.31 -6.13 28.11
CA PHE A 261 10.66 -4.95 28.64
C PHE A 261 11.04 -4.69 30.10
N GLU A 262 11.06 -5.73 30.96
CA GLU A 262 11.45 -5.61 32.36
C GLU A 262 12.92 -5.22 32.52
N LEU A 263 13.81 -5.83 31.73
CA LEU A 263 15.23 -5.50 31.73
C LEU A 263 15.48 -4.01 31.38
N MET A 264 14.81 -3.52 30.32
CA MET A 264 15.01 -2.13 29.85
C MET A 264 14.33 -1.08 30.75
N THR A 265 13.25 -1.42 31.44
CA THR A 265 12.52 -0.50 32.32
C THR A 265 12.88 -0.66 33.79
N GLY A 266 13.73 -1.65 34.16
CA GLY A 266 14.22 -1.91 35.51
C GLY A 266 15.26 -0.87 35.93
N ASP A 267 15.51 -0.83 37.26
CA ASP A 267 16.52 0.05 37.86
C ASP A 267 17.94 -0.58 37.85
N SER A 268 18.11 -1.71 37.13
CA SER A 268 19.38 -2.44 37.14
C SER A 268 20.45 -1.67 36.40
N ASN A 269 21.56 -1.47 37.09
CA ASN A 269 22.80 -0.91 36.58
C ASN A 269 23.62 -1.98 35.78
N ASP A 270 22.94 -2.93 35.13
CA ASP A 270 23.57 -4.05 34.47
C ASP A 270 24.15 -3.62 33.10
N ASP A 271 25.27 -4.27 32.77
CA ASP A 271 26.28 -4.00 31.77
C ASP A 271 25.73 -3.58 30.36
N PRO A 272 26.23 -2.47 29.76
CA PRO A 272 25.86 -2.07 28.39
C PRO A 272 26.10 -3.11 27.30
N LEU A 273 26.92 -4.12 27.56
CA LEU A 273 27.25 -5.19 26.60
C LEU A 273 26.11 -6.20 26.41
N ASP A 274 25.28 -6.46 27.41
CA ASP A 274 24.10 -7.31 27.30
C ASP A 274 22.99 -6.64 26.49
N PHE A 275 22.93 -5.31 26.53
CA PHE A 275 21.96 -4.50 25.80
C PHE A 275 22.18 -4.54 24.28
N LEU A 276 23.44 -4.50 23.80
CA LEU A 276 23.80 -4.56 22.39
C LEU A 276 23.50 -5.95 21.78
N SER A 277 23.65 -7.02 22.56
CA SER A 277 23.30 -8.36 22.13
C SER A 277 21.79 -8.55 22.00
N LEU A 278 21.01 -7.95 22.91
CA LEU A 278 19.55 -7.91 22.88
C LEU A 278 19.04 -7.04 21.73
N SER A 279 19.59 -5.83 21.51
CA SER A 279 19.16 -4.95 20.44
C SER A 279 19.34 -5.58 19.04
N ARG A 280 20.42 -6.36 18.81
CA ARG A 280 20.59 -7.14 17.58
C ARG A 280 19.54 -8.22 17.39
N ARG A 281 19.18 -8.93 18.47
CA ARG A 281 18.06 -9.90 18.43
C ARG A 281 16.72 -9.21 18.16
N PHE A 282 16.53 -7.98 18.65
CA PHE A 282 15.32 -7.19 18.41
C PHE A 282 15.27 -6.55 17.03
N GLU A 283 16.40 -6.25 16.38
CA GLU A 283 16.43 -5.88 14.97
C GLU A 283 15.89 -6.98 14.05
N GLU A 284 16.09 -8.24 14.41
CA GLU A 284 15.49 -9.38 13.69
C GLU A 284 13.98 -9.55 13.97
N ILE A 285 13.53 -9.26 15.20
CA ILE A 285 12.13 -9.37 15.62
C ILE A 285 11.35 -8.08 15.31
N GLY A 286 12.01 -6.94 15.42
CA GLY A 286 11.45 -5.58 15.29
C GLY A 286 11.31 -5.08 13.87
N ARG A 287 11.15 -5.96 12.88
CA ARG A 287 10.59 -5.52 11.61
C ARG A 287 9.16 -5.06 11.88
N VAL A 288 9.03 -3.79 12.28
CA VAL A 288 7.77 -3.06 12.15
C VAL A 288 7.17 -3.55 10.84
N LYS A 289 5.97 -4.12 10.87
CA LYS A 289 5.24 -4.45 9.63
C LYS A 289 5.49 -3.29 8.70
N SER A 290 6.22 -3.53 7.61
CA SER A 290 6.77 -2.40 6.88
C SER A 290 5.60 -1.51 6.51
N PHE A 291 5.77 -0.19 6.59
CA PHE A 291 4.83 0.80 6.07
C PHE A 291 4.20 0.34 4.74
N LEU A 292 4.97 -0.31 3.88
CA LEU A 292 4.53 -0.86 2.62
C LEU A 292 3.54 -2.03 2.76
N THR A 293 3.68 -2.88 3.79
CA THR A 293 2.73 -3.98 4.03
C THR A 293 1.37 -3.43 4.49
N SER A 294 1.38 -2.46 5.42
CA SER A 294 0.15 -1.79 5.84
C SER A 294 -0.50 -1.00 4.67
N TYR A 295 0.30 -0.43 3.78
CA TYR A 295 -0.20 0.25 2.57
C TYR A 295 -0.73 -0.71 1.51
N ARG A 296 -0.22 -1.92 1.41
CA ARG A 296 -0.76 -2.96 0.52
C ARG A 296 -2.22 -3.30 0.88
N GLU A 297 -2.53 -3.33 2.17
CA GLU A 297 -3.91 -3.47 2.65
C GLU A 297 -4.76 -2.23 2.35
N LYS A 298 -4.16 -1.03 2.43
CA LYS A 298 -4.83 0.26 2.14
C LYS A 298 -5.07 0.53 0.64
N LEU A 299 -4.45 -0.22 -0.28
CA LEU A 299 -4.81 -0.17 -1.71
C LEU A 299 -6.26 -0.58 -1.95
N LYS A 300 -6.81 -1.44 -1.10
CA LYS A 300 -8.18 -1.95 -1.21
C LYS A 300 -9.22 -1.05 -0.53
N VAL A 301 -8.78 -0.20 0.41
CA VAL A 301 -9.68 0.61 1.26
C VAL A 301 -9.08 2.01 1.47
N GLY A 302 -9.90 3.06 1.47
CA GLY A 302 -9.48 4.43 1.77
C GLY A 302 -9.21 5.30 0.54
N PRO A 303 -8.47 6.43 0.70
CA PRO A 303 -8.35 7.45 -0.36
C PRO A 303 -7.61 6.99 -1.62
N LEU A 304 -6.92 5.84 -1.57
CA LEU A 304 -6.23 5.21 -2.70
C LEU A 304 -7.04 4.06 -3.32
N GLY A 305 -8.09 3.59 -2.67
CA GLY A 305 -8.97 2.54 -3.17
C GLY A 305 -9.67 2.91 -4.48
N ALA A 306 -10.10 1.90 -5.25
CA ALA A 306 -10.96 2.13 -6.40
C ALA A 306 -12.24 2.85 -5.95
N THR A 307 -12.72 3.82 -6.72
CA THR A 307 -14.03 4.44 -6.48
C THR A 307 -15.10 3.37 -6.65
N THR A 308 -15.53 2.75 -5.55
CA THR A 308 -16.78 1.98 -5.54
C THR A 308 -17.90 2.96 -5.86
N THR A 309 -18.54 2.78 -7.00
CA THR A 309 -19.79 3.46 -7.33
C THR A 309 -20.86 3.00 -6.33
N GLN A 310 -21.29 3.90 -5.42
CA GLN A 310 -22.60 3.81 -4.79
C GLN A 310 -23.65 4.13 -5.82
#